data_e2fa805fb93cdd8a58ee33ace548dd3e
#
_entry.id   e2fa805fb93cdd8a58ee33ace548dd3e
#
_cell.length_a   1.000
_cell.length_b   1.000
_cell.length_c   1.000
_cell.angle_alpha   90.00
_cell.angle_beta   90.00
_cell.angle_gamma   90.00
#
_symmetry.space_group_name_H-M   'P 1'
#
loop_
_entity.id
_entity.type
_entity.pdbx_description
1 polymer ?
#
loop_
_entity_poly.entity_id
_entity_poly.type
_entity_poly.pdbx_seq_one_letter_code
_entity_poly.pdbx_strand_id
1 'polypeptide(L)'
;MRYANEFIGVLGKNADIVTDIDVKAPNNTTNFFGYGINSVYDKSKPGQFRYYRARYNLADATILIRERFSPKFSISFGPTFQRFELDATDKFNAARFITQTGNAPGQNGLSAATLYNTQYYFGGLVKFELDTRDHKVIPSKGVNWVTNARHLSGIGSTPYSVTQLNSDLTFHINIINNWLTLANRVGGGINLGNKGFEFYQAQYLGNEENLRGFRRNRFAGKSKLYNQTELRLKLADFRTYLFPGAIGIYTFYDIGRVWVANDVQKKSASGYGGGLWVSPLRRIMLNIGYGVSNEDKLFTLGLGWRFNN
;
A
#
# COMPACT_ATOMS: atom_id res chain seq x y z
N MET A 1 -12.93 -9.43 3.84
CA MET A 1 -14.03 -8.92 2.99
C MET A 1 -13.92 -7.42 2.96
N ARG A 2 -13.88 -6.81 1.79
CA ARG A 2 -13.88 -5.35 1.64
C ARG A 2 -15.14 -4.93 0.89
N TYR A 3 -15.84 -3.97 1.42
CA TYR A 3 -16.97 -3.30 0.80
C TYR A 3 -16.58 -1.83 0.59
N ALA A 4 -16.48 -1.42 -0.67
CA ALA A 4 -16.24 -0.03 -1.03
C ALA A 4 -17.35 0.42 -1.98
N ASN A 5 -18.00 1.52 -1.67
CA ASN A 5 -19.09 2.06 -2.47
C ASN A 5 -19.06 3.58 -2.53
N GLU A 6 -19.59 4.12 -3.62
CA GLU A 6 -19.74 5.55 -3.87
C GLU A 6 -21.20 5.84 -4.18
N PHE A 7 -21.85 6.63 -3.34
CA PHE A 7 -23.20 7.12 -3.53
C PHE A 7 -23.13 8.52 -4.13
N ILE A 8 -23.24 8.59 -5.45
CA ILE A 8 -22.99 9.81 -6.21
C ILE A 8 -24.20 10.75 -6.10
N GLY A 9 -23.95 12.02 -5.76
CA GLY A 9 -24.95 13.08 -5.77
C GLY A 9 -26.01 13.00 -4.68
N VAL A 10 -25.81 12.16 -3.66
CA VAL A 10 -26.80 11.97 -2.56
C VAL A 10 -26.95 13.23 -1.71
N LEU A 11 -25.84 13.95 -1.49
CA LEU A 11 -25.83 15.19 -0.70
C LEU A 11 -25.91 16.46 -1.55
N GLY A 12 -26.10 16.31 -2.87
CA GLY A 12 -26.16 17.41 -3.84
C GLY A 12 -25.39 17.09 -5.11
N LYS A 13 -25.47 17.95 -6.12
CA LYS A 13 -24.92 17.71 -7.47
C LYS A 13 -23.42 17.39 -7.47
N ASN A 14 -22.67 17.94 -6.52
CA ASN A 14 -21.21 17.81 -6.43
C ASN A 14 -20.75 17.06 -5.17
N ALA A 15 -21.65 16.59 -4.33
CA ALA A 15 -21.35 15.97 -3.06
C ALA A 15 -21.79 14.50 -3.04
N ASP A 16 -20.83 13.61 -2.77
CA ASP A 16 -21.00 12.16 -2.72
C ASP A 16 -20.75 11.62 -1.31
N ILE A 17 -21.33 10.46 -1.02
CA ILE A 17 -20.92 9.67 0.15
C ILE A 17 -20.03 8.52 -0.33
N VAL A 18 -18.85 8.39 0.26
CA VAL A 18 -17.91 7.31 -0.01
C VAL A 18 -17.77 6.45 1.24
N THR A 19 -18.01 5.16 1.10
CA THR A 19 -17.86 4.20 2.21
C THR A 19 -16.80 3.17 1.87
N ASP A 20 -15.93 2.87 2.82
CA ASP A 20 -14.93 1.81 2.71
C ASP A 20 -14.90 1.03 4.02
N ILE A 21 -15.27 -0.24 3.97
CA ILE A 21 -15.31 -1.14 5.12
C ILE A 21 -14.48 -2.37 4.77
N ASP A 22 -13.38 -2.58 5.48
CA ASP A 22 -12.49 -3.72 5.29
C ASP A 22 -12.47 -4.59 6.55
N VAL A 23 -13.02 -5.80 6.44
CA VAL A 23 -13.01 -6.80 7.52
C VAL A 23 -12.14 -7.97 7.11
N LYS A 24 -11.08 -8.18 7.88
CA LYS A 24 -10.12 -9.26 7.73
C LYS A 24 -10.14 -10.14 8.97
N ALA A 25 -10.92 -11.19 8.92
CA ALA A 25 -11.06 -12.22 9.95
C ALA A 25 -11.76 -13.45 9.36
N PRO A 26 -11.50 -14.67 9.89
CA PRO A 26 -10.30 -15.08 10.60
C PRO A 26 -9.16 -15.42 9.63
N ASN A 27 -7.97 -15.69 10.15
CA ASN A 27 -6.83 -16.24 9.42
C ASN A 27 -6.13 -15.29 8.41
N ASN A 28 -6.32 -13.99 8.51
CA ASN A 28 -5.53 -13.07 7.71
C ASN A 28 -4.09 -12.99 8.22
N THR A 29 -3.16 -12.79 7.30
CA THR A 29 -1.75 -12.70 7.64
C THR A 29 -1.11 -11.46 7.04
N THR A 30 -0.24 -10.84 7.81
CA THR A 30 0.69 -9.80 7.35
C THR A 30 2.11 -10.26 7.63
N ASN A 31 3.10 -9.60 7.02
CA ASN A 31 4.50 -9.83 7.34
C ASN A 31 5.03 -8.67 8.18
N PHE A 32 5.93 -9.01 9.11
CA PHE A 32 6.70 -8.04 9.86
C PHE A 32 8.14 -8.56 10.01
N PHE A 33 9.10 -7.82 9.45
CA PHE A 33 10.53 -8.18 9.43
C PHE A 33 11.37 -7.32 10.38
N GLY A 34 10.72 -6.55 11.26
CA GLY A 34 11.35 -5.54 12.09
C GLY A 34 11.33 -4.15 11.47
N TYR A 35 11.81 -3.19 12.24
CA TYR A 35 11.85 -1.79 11.83
C TYR A 35 13.17 -1.42 11.17
N GLY A 36 13.10 -0.46 10.24
CA GLY A 36 14.23 0.14 9.53
C GLY A 36 14.62 -0.58 8.25
N ILE A 37 15.46 0.11 7.46
CA ILE A 37 15.96 -0.40 6.18
C ILE A 37 16.98 -1.54 6.34
N ASN A 38 17.58 -1.66 7.51
CA ASN A 38 18.57 -2.70 7.85
C ASN A 38 17.96 -3.93 8.54
N SER A 39 16.61 -3.99 8.65
CA SER A 39 15.95 -5.20 9.14
C SER A 39 16.37 -6.41 8.30
N VAL A 40 16.63 -7.54 8.94
CA VAL A 40 17.17 -8.73 8.27
C VAL A 40 16.06 -9.70 7.92
N TYR A 41 16.05 -10.18 6.67
CA TYR A 41 15.26 -11.33 6.25
C TYR A 41 16.17 -12.57 6.25
N ASP A 42 16.20 -13.28 7.36
CA ASP A 42 16.98 -14.50 7.52
C ASP A 42 16.20 -15.71 6.98
N LYS A 43 16.66 -16.22 5.84
CA LYS A 43 16.04 -17.37 5.16
C LYS A 43 16.38 -18.72 5.81
N SER A 44 17.32 -18.75 6.78
CA SER A 44 17.67 -19.95 7.53
C SER A 44 16.66 -20.29 8.63
N LYS A 45 15.82 -19.35 9.00
CA LYS A 45 14.79 -19.55 10.03
C LYS A 45 13.77 -20.62 9.64
N PRO A 46 13.30 -21.44 10.59
CA PRO A 46 12.32 -22.48 10.35
C PRO A 46 11.06 -21.89 9.68
N GLY A 47 10.66 -22.48 8.53
CA GLY A 47 9.53 -21.99 7.75
C GLY A 47 9.83 -20.72 6.96
N GLN A 48 11.07 -20.23 6.93
CA GLN A 48 11.54 -19.09 6.14
C GLN A 48 10.64 -17.84 6.33
N PHE A 49 9.97 -17.37 5.26
CA PHE A 49 9.09 -16.20 5.34
C PHE A 49 7.88 -16.39 6.28
N ARG A 50 7.48 -17.65 6.57
CA ARG A 50 6.38 -17.92 7.53
C ARG A 50 6.77 -17.54 8.96
N TYR A 51 8.03 -17.55 9.30
CA TYR A 51 8.56 -17.06 10.58
C TYR A 51 8.20 -15.58 10.82
N TYR A 52 8.16 -14.76 9.76
CA TYR A 52 7.87 -13.33 9.81
C TYR A 52 6.38 -13.00 9.65
N ARG A 53 5.51 -14.01 9.53
CA ARG A 53 4.07 -13.79 9.46
C ARG A 53 3.48 -13.50 10.83
N ALA A 54 2.54 -12.54 10.86
CA ALA A 54 1.66 -12.28 11.97
C ALA A 54 0.22 -12.53 11.52
N ARG A 55 -0.55 -13.31 12.29
CA ARG A 55 -1.99 -13.49 12.08
C ARG A 55 -2.74 -12.40 12.81
N TYR A 56 -3.76 -11.86 12.19
CA TYR A 56 -4.48 -10.74 12.75
C TYR A 56 -5.94 -10.70 12.29
N ASN A 57 -6.76 -10.04 13.09
CA ASN A 57 -8.10 -9.62 12.77
C ASN A 57 -8.13 -8.09 12.64
N LEU A 58 -8.78 -7.59 11.61
CA LEU A 58 -8.95 -6.16 11.35
C LEU A 58 -10.41 -5.89 11.01
N ALA A 59 -10.97 -4.84 11.61
CA ALA A 59 -12.13 -4.16 11.09
C ALA A 59 -11.77 -2.69 10.92
N ASP A 60 -11.79 -2.19 9.70
CA ASP A 60 -11.51 -0.80 9.35
C ASP A 60 -12.74 -0.26 8.62
N ALA A 61 -13.29 0.84 9.09
CA ALA A 61 -14.47 1.46 8.50
C ALA A 61 -14.25 2.95 8.35
N THR A 62 -14.54 3.47 7.17
CA THR A 62 -14.41 4.90 6.83
C THR A 62 -15.64 5.33 6.07
N ILE A 63 -16.22 6.45 6.45
CA ILE A 63 -17.35 7.10 5.78
C ILE A 63 -16.94 8.54 5.50
N LEU A 64 -16.89 8.92 4.22
CA LEU A 64 -16.45 10.23 3.79
C LEU A 64 -17.55 10.96 3.01
N ILE A 65 -17.63 12.25 3.22
CA ILE A 65 -18.27 13.18 2.29
C ILE A 65 -17.19 13.59 1.31
N ARG A 66 -17.44 13.38 0.01
CA ARG A 66 -16.57 13.83 -1.08
C ARG A 66 -17.21 15.00 -1.80
N GLU A 67 -16.54 16.14 -1.75
CA GLU A 67 -16.90 17.34 -2.52
C GLU A 67 -16.09 17.37 -3.81
N ARG A 68 -16.77 17.42 -4.96
CA ARG A 68 -16.17 17.50 -6.29
C ARG A 68 -16.17 18.96 -6.77
N PHE A 69 -15.00 19.58 -6.75
CA PHE A 69 -14.81 20.94 -7.28
C PHE A 69 -14.74 20.96 -8.82
N SER A 70 -14.31 19.85 -9.40
CA SER A 70 -14.32 19.62 -10.84
C SER A 70 -14.33 18.11 -11.14
N PRO A 71 -14.51 17.68 -12.41
CA PRO A 71 -14.38 16.29 -12.80
C PRO A 71 -13.00 15.66 -12.51
N LYS A 72 -12.00 16.51 -12.24
CA LYS A 72 -10.61 16.11 -12.03
C LYS A 72 -10.13 16.30 -10.60
N PHE A 73 -10.88 17.03 -9.78
CA PHE A 73 -10.44 17.42 -8.44
C PHE A 73 -11.53 17.23 -7.40
N SER A 74 -11.22 16.56 -6.32
CA SER A 74 -12.10 16.37 -5.18
C SER A 74 -11.36 16.40 -3.84
N ILE A 75 -12.09 16.75 -2.80
CA ILE A 75 -11.67 16.60 -1.41
C ILE A 75 -12.72 15.74 -0.71
N SER A 76 -12.26 14.78 0.08
CA SER A 76 -13.12 13.93 0.88
C SER A 76 -12.73 14.03 2.34
N PHE A 77 -13.71 14.03 3.25
CA PHE A 77 -13.42 14.06 4.69
C PHE A 77 -14.52 13.33 5.46
N GLY A 78 -14.16 12.78 6.61
CA GLY A 78 -15.13 12.12 7.47
C GLY A 78 -14.51 11.21 8.52
N PRO A 79 -15.36 10.52 9.30
CA PRO A 79 -14.94 9.67 10.39
C PRO A 79 -14.31 8.35 9.87
N THR A 80 -13.43 7.82 10.70
CA THR A 80 -12.81 6.51 10.51
C THR A 80 -12.74 5.75 11.85
N PHE A 81 -12.96 4.46 11.78
CA PHE A 81 -12.86 3.53 12.91
C PHE A 81 -11.93 2.38 12.55
N GLN A 82 -11.14 1.92 13.51
CA GLN A 82 -10.29 0.75 13.31
C GLN A 82 -10.27 -0.12 14.58
N ARG A 83 -10.52 -1.41 14.41
CA ARG A 83 -10.25 -2.45 15.41
C ARG A 83 -9.14 -3.34 14.87
N PHE A 84 -8.11 -3.54 15.66
CA PHE A 84 -7.00 -4.43 15.33
C PHE A 84 -6.74 -5.39 16.49
N GLU A 85 -6.45 -6.64 16.17
CA GLU A 85 -6.11 -7.68 17.13
C GLU A 85 -5.13 -8.66 16.50
N LEU A 86 -4.02 -8.92 17.15
CA LEU A 86 -3.12 -10.00 16.79
C LEU A 86 -3.69 -11.31 17.32
N ASP A 87 -3.77 -12.33 16.47
CA ASP A 87 -4.36 -13.61 16.83
C ASP A 87 -3.44 -14.40 17.78
N ALA A 88 -3.81 -14.44 19.06
CA ALA A 88 -3.09 -15.19 20.09
C ALA A 88 -3.27 -16.72 19.97
N THR A 89 -4.26 -17.18 19.19
CA THR A 89 -4.57 -18.62 19.06
C THR A 89 -3.77 -19.33 17.95
N ASP A 90 -2.94 -18.60 17.19
CA ASP A 90 -2.04 -19.23 16.21
C ASP A 90 -1.09 -20.20 16.92
N LYS A 91 -1.24 -21.49 16.66
CA LYS A 91 -0.42 -22.56 17.24
C LYS A 91 1.10 -22.39 17.05
N PHE A 92 1.50 -21.53 16.12
CA PHE A 92 2.90 -21.20 15.85
C PHE A 92 3.34 -19.87 16.49
N ASN A 93 2.51 -19.27 17.31
CA ASN A 93 2.65 -17.90 17.79
C ASN A 93 3.98 -17.68 18.53
N ALA A 94 4.33 -18.56 19.44
CA ALA A 94 5.58 -18.48 20.22
C ALA A 94 6.84 -18.50 19.36
N ALA A 95 6.78 -19.14 18.18
CA ALA A 95 7.89 -19.23 17.24
C ALA A 95 7.92 -18.10 16.21
N ARG A 96 6.94 -17.17 16.23
CA ARG A 96 6.87 -16.06 15.28
C ARG A 96 7.84 -14.94 15.64
N PHE A 97 8.42 -14.32 14.61
CA PHE A 97 9.32 -13.19 14.77
C PHE A 97 8.72 -12.07 15.62
N ILE A 98 7.46 -11.73 15.36
CA ILE A 98 6.78 -10.63 16.08
C ILE A 98 6.63 -10.91 17.57
N THR A 99 6.34 -12.13 17.96
CA THR A 99 6.25 -12.55 19.38
C THR A 99 7.62 -12.51 20.05
N GLN A 100 8.64 -13.06 19.39
CA GLN A 100 10.01 -13.07 19.92
C GLN A 100 10.57 -11.65 20.04
N THR A 101 10.28 -10.79 19.05
CA THR A 101 10.72 -9.38 19.04
C THR A 101 9.95 -8.56 20.06
N GLY A 102 8.64 -8.78 20.20
CA GLY A 102 7.81 -8.09 21.20
C GLY A 102 8.20 -8.40 22.65
N ASN A 103 8.79 -9.57 22.87
CA ASN A 103 9.31 -9.97 24.18
C ASN A 103 10.75 -9.49 24.44
N ALA A 104 11.42 -8.94 23.42
CA ALA A 104 12.79 -8.44 23.56
C ALA A 104 12.81 -7.01 24.13
N PRO A 105 13.67 -6.70 25.11
CA PRO A 105 13.80 -5.36 25.63
C PRO A 105 14.21 -4.33 24.57
N GLY A 106 13.62 -3.16 24.62
CA GLY A 106 14.04 -2.01 23.80
C GLY A 106 13.56 -1.99 22.35
N GLN A 107 12.64 -2.86 21.95
CA GLN A 107 12.06 -2.82 20.61
C GLN A 107 11.01 -1.70 20.49
N ASN A 108 11.26 -0.71 19.63
CA ASN A 108 10.37 0.41 19.40
C ASN A 108 9.00 -0.06 18.86
N GLY A 109 7.92 0.37 19.51
CA GLY A 109 6.54 0.10 19.07
C GLY A 109 6.06 -1.32 19.26
N LEU A 110 6.80 -2.18 19.98
CA LEU A 110 6.37 -3.53 20.35
C LEU A 110 6.51 -3.70 21.85
N SER A 111 5.44 -4.17 22.50
CA SER A 111 5.42 -4.48 23.93
C SER A 111 4.72 -5.82 24.14
N ALA A 112 5.38 -6.72 24.88
CA ALA A 112 4.79 -8.01 25.25
C ALA A 112 3.44 -7.84 25.97
N ALA A 113 3.30 -6.78 26.75
CA ALA A 113 2.08 -6.51 27.52
C ALA A 113 0.88 -6.10 26.67
N THR A 114 1.10 -5.50 25.49
CA THR A 114 0.02 -4.95 24.65
C THR A 114 -0.12 -5.65 23.31
N LEU A 115 0.85 -6.48 22.93
CA LEU A 115 0.97 -7.08 21.58
C LEU A 115 -0.29 -7.84 21.13
N TYR A 116 -0.94 -8.55 22.07
CA TYR A 116 -2.13 -9.37 21.79
C TYR A 116 -3.43 -8.73 22.28
N ASN A 117 -3.37 -7.52 22.83
CA ASN A 117 -4.58 -6.82 23.24
C ASN A 117 -5.32 -6.32 22.00
N THR A 118 -6.64 -6.39 22.06
CA THR A 118 -7.48 -5.75 21.04
C THR A 118 -7.32 -4.23 21.14
N GLN A 119 -6.97 -3.61 20.04
CA GLN A 119 -6.79 -2.16 19.95
C GLN A 119 -7.96 -1.53 19.20
N TYR A 120 -8.50 -0.46 19.73
CA TYR A 120 -9.60 0.30 19.15
C TYR A 120 -9.19 1.73 18.89
N TYR A 121 -9.55 2.23 17.72
CA TYR A 121 -9.25 3.60 17.31
C TYR A 121 -10.48 4.24 16.70
N PHE A 122 -10.66 5.51 16.98
CA PHE A 122 -11.61 6.37 16.29
C PHE A 122 -10.94 7.67 15.90
N GLY A 123 -11.35 8.24 14.77
CA GLY A 123 -10.72 9.47 14.29
C GLY A 123 -11.31 9.99 13.00
N GLY A 124 -10.50 10.69 12.24
CA GLY A 124 -10.90 11.31 10.98
C GLY A 124 -9.92 11.08 9.86
N LEU A 125 -10.42 11.13 8.64
CA LEU A 125 -9.66 11.06 7.40
C LEU A 125 -10.01 12.26 6.54
N VAL A 126 -8.98 12.92 5.98
CA VAL A 126 -9.10 13.88 4.89
C VAL A 126 -8.31 13.35 3.71
N LYS A 127 -8.92 13.33 2.54
CA LYS A 127 -8.31 12.89 1.27
C LYS A 127 -8.45 13.97 0.23
N PHE A 128 -7.35 14.32 -0.40
CA PHE A 128 -7.25 15.16 -1.58
C PHE A 128 -6.98 14.25 -2.79
N GLU A 129 -7.65 14.49 -3.92
CA GLU A 129 -7.46 13.73 -5.14
C GLU A 129 -7.54 14.64 -6.39
N LEU A 130 -6.47 14.60 -7.20
CA LEU A 130 -6.39 15.24 -8.51
C LEU A 130 -6.10 14.17 -9.55
N ASP A 131 -7.00 13.96 -10.51
CA ASP A 131 -6.85 12.99 -11.60
C ASP A 131 -7.08 13.65 -12.96
N THR A 132 -6.00 13.87 -13.70
CA THR A 132 -6.01 14.46 -15.05
C THR A 132 -5.66 13.45 -16.14
N ARG A 133 -5.60 12.14 -15.80
CA ARG A 133 -5.24 11.09 -16.74
C ARG A 133 -6.22 11.00 -17.90
N ASP A 134 -5.68 10.73 -19.08
CA ASP A 134 -6.48 10.56 -20.32
C ASP A 134 -7.33 9.28 -20.29
N HIS A 135 -6.87 8.24 -19.60
CA HIS A 135 -7.60 6.98 -19.46
C HIS A 135 -7.33 6.37 -18.08
N LYS A 136 -8.39 5.91 -17.40
CA LYS A 136 -8.24 5.34 -16.04
C LYS A 136 -7.53 3.99 -16.02
N VAL A 137 -7.72 3.14 -17.04
CA VAL A 137 -7.17 1.77 -17.08
C VAL A 137 -5.81 1.71 -17.77
N ILE A 138 -5.66 2.39 -18.89
CA ILE A 138 -4.40 2.43 -19.69
C ILE A 138 -3.99 3.89 -19.87
N PRO A 139 -3.55 4.59 -18.83
CA PRO A 139 -3.14 5.97 -18.97
C PRO A 139 -1.87 6.08 -19.81
N SER A 140 -1.89 7.01 -20.76
CA SER A 140 -0.73 7.37 -21.56
C SER A 140 -0.18 8.74 -21.24
N LYS A 141 -1.02 9.64 -20.71
CA LYS A 141 -0.65 11.00 -20.30
C LYS A 141 -1.51 11.47 -19.13
N GLY A 142 -0.99 12.47 -18.42
CA GLY A 142 -1.69 13.11 -17.31
C GLY A 142 -1.10 12.74 -15.95
N VAL A 143 -1.70 13.27 -14.92
CA VAL A 143 -1.25 13.20 -13.53
C VAL A 143 -2.38 12.64 -12.67
N ASN A 144 -2.00 11.79 -11.72
CA ASN A 144 -2.84 11.41 -10.60
C ASN A 144 -2.08 11.75 -9.31
N TRP A 145 -2.67 12.59 -8.46
CA TRP A 145 -2.11 12.95 -7.18
C TRP A 145 -3.13 12.70 -6.08
N VAL A 146 -2.77 11.84 -5.14
CA VAL A 146 -3.60 11.48 -3.99
C VAL A 146 -2.82 11.77 -2.72
N THR A 147 -3.40 12.56 -1.84
CA THR A 147 -2.84 12.79 -0.49
C THR A 147 -3.93 12.50 0.53
N ASN A 148 -3.58 11.78 1.58
CA ASN A 148 -4.48 11.54 2.69
C ASN A 148 -3.80 11.81 4.04
N ALA A 149 -4.57 12.40 4.95
CA ALA A 149 -4.22 12.62 6.33
C ALA A 149 -5.25 11.89 7.20
N ARG A 150 -4.83 10.87 7.93
CA ARG A 150 -5.65 10.07 8.83
C ARG A 150 -5.18 10.25 10.27
N HIS A 151 -6.08 10.70 11.14
CA HIS A 151 -5.87 10.71 12.58
C HIS A 151 -6.65 9.58 13.22
N LEU A 152 -6.00 8.80 14.08
CA LEU A 152 -6.58 7.73 14.86
C LEU A 152 -6.23 7.94 16.33
N SER A 153 -7.23 8.22 17.16
CA SER A 153 -7.12 8.28 18.60
C SER A 153 -7.41 6.92 19.21
N GLY A 154 -6.52 6.44 20.06
CA GLY A 154 -6.74 5.20 20.81
C GLY A 154 -7.91 5.37 21.78
N ILE A 155 -8.74 4.33 21.90
CA ILE A 155 -9.90 4.27 22.78
C ILE A 155 -9.66 3.23 23.88
N GLY A 156 -10.13 3.51 25.09
CA GLY A 156 -10.01 2.61 26.23
C GLY A 156 -8.57 2.36 26.64
N SER A 157 -8.12 1.12 26.63
CA SER A 157 -6.75 0.71 26.98
C SER A 157 -5.74 0.85 25.84
N THR A 158 -6.15 1.35 24.67
CA THR A 158 -5.27 1.54 23.52
C THR A 158 -4.28 2.68 23.77
N PRO A 159 -2.95 2.41 23.80
CA PRO A 159 -2.00 3.35 24.42
C PRO A 159 -1.64 4.55 23.54
N TYR A 160 -1.77 4.42 22.22
CA TYR A 160 -1.24 5.41 21.28
C TYR A 160 -2.31 5.98 20.36
N SER A 161 -2.16 7.28 20.08
CA SER A 161 -2.83 7.95 18.97
C SER A 161 -1.80 8.22 17.88
N VAL A 162 -2.18 8.06 16.62
CA VAL A 162 -1.30 8.25 15.46
C VAL A 162 -1.96 9.15 14.42
N THR A 163 -1.18 10.05 13.86
CA THR A 163 -1.57 10.79 12.65
C THR A 163 -0.68 10.35 11.51
N GLN A 164 -1.29 9.84 10.46
CA GLN A 164 -0.61 9.35 9.27
C GLN A 164 -0.86 10.32 8.11
N LEU A 165 0.21 10.79 7.49
CA LEU A 165 0.16 11.54 6.25
C LEU A 165 0.78 10.69 5.15
N ASN A 166 0.05 10.46 4.05
CA ASN A 166 0.56 9.75 2.87
C ASN A 166 0.24 10.57 1.63
N SER A 167 1.18 10.60 0.69
CA SER A 167 1.02 11.29 -0.60
C SER A 167 1.65 10.48 -1.71
N ASP A 168 0.93 10.34 -2.81
CA ASP A 168 1.34 9.63 -4.02
C ASP A 168 1.07 10.51 -5.24
N LEU A 169 2.12 10.84 -5.96
CA LEU A 169 2.08 11.57 -7.21
C LEU A 169 2.52 10.66 -8.36
N THR A 170 1.62 10.40 -9.28
CA THR A 170 1.90 9.61 -10.48
C THR A 170 1.75 10.47 -11.72
N PHE A 171 2.69 10.41 -12.64
CA PHE A 171 2.57 11.06 -13.92
C PHE A 171 2.86 10.08 -15.07
N HIS A 172 2.19 10.33 -16.18
CA HIS A 172 2.31 9.55 -17.40
C HIS A 172 2.72 10.48 -18.54
N ILE A 173 3.76 10.07 -19.27
CA ILE A 173 4.30 10.80 -20.41
C ILE A 173 4.26 9.88 -21.63
N ASN A 174 3.51 10.28 -22.62
CA ASN A 174 3.48 9.60 -23.91
C ASN A 174 4.73 9.99 -24.70
N ILE A 175 5.65 9.04 -24.87
CA ILE A 175 6.91 9.28 -25.58
C ILE A 175 6.70 9.09 -27.09
N ILE A 176 6.00 8.02 -27.49
CA ILE A 176 5.80 7.68 -28.91
C ILE A 176 4.32 7.33 -29.14
N ASN A 177 3.53 8.26 -29.62
CA ASN A 177 2.17 8.08 -30.19
C ASN A 177 1.34 6.94 -29.58
N ASN A 178 1.21 6.90 -28.28
CA ASN A 178 0.49 5.85 -27.52
C ASN A 178 1.12 4.44 -27.60
N TRP A 179 2.29 4.29 -28.20
CA TRP A 179 3.03 3.03 -28.20
C TRP A 179 3.97 2.91 -27.00
N LEU A 180 4.67 4.00 -26.67
CA LEU A 180 5.62 4.03 -25.57
C LEU A 180 5.22 5.08 -24.54
N THR A 181 4.95 4.63 -23.32
CA THR A 181 4.58 5.49 -22.20
C THR A 181 5.58 5.34 -21.07
N LEU A 182 6.10 6.46 -20.57
CA LEU A 182 6.81 6.51 -19.30
C LEU A 182 5.77 6.81 -18.20
N ALA A 183 5.69 5.93 -17.22
CA ALA A 183 4.93 6.15 -16.01
C ALA A 183 5.90 6.25 -14.83
N ASN A 184 5.73 7.27 -14.00
CA ASN A 184 6.53 7.42 -12.80
C ASN A 184 5.64 7.78 -11.62
N ARG A 185 5.86 7.13 -10.47
CA ARG A 185 5.19 7.39 -9.21
C ARG A 185 6.20 7.72 -8.14
N VAL A 186 6.04 8.88 -7.53
CA VAL A 186 6.75 9.27 -6.31
C VAL A 186 5.74 9.21 -5.17
N GLY A 187 6.05 8.44 -4.14
CA GLY A 187 5.17 8.32 -3.00
C GLY A 187 5.92 8.37 -1.68
N GLY A 188 5.25 8.90 -0.68
CA GLY A 188 5.79 9.03 0.65
C GLY A 188 4.74 8.94 1.74
N GLY A 189 5.19 8.68 2.95
CA GLY A 189 4.33 8.66 4.11
C GLY A 189 5.09 8.89 5.40
N ILE A 190 4.41 9.45 6.39
CA ILE A 190 4.96 9.71 7.70
C ILE A 190 3.90 9.52 8.79
N ASN A 191 4.31 8.93 9.90
CA ASN A 191 3.56 8.91 11.15
C ASN A 191 4.01 10.12 11.98
N LEU A 192 3.12 11.08 12.15
CA LEU A 192 3.36 12.29 12.94
C LEU A 192 3.19 11.98 14.43
N GLY A 193 3.89 12.73 15.27
CA GLY A 193 3.86 12.59 16.73
C GLY A 193 5.08 11.86 17.30
N ASN A 194 5.24 11.97 18.61
CA ASN A 194 6.39 11.46 19.37
C ASN A 194 6.05 10.26 20.26
N LYS A 195 4.77 9.88 20.36
CA LYS A 195 4.28 8.88 21.32
C LYS A 195 4.42 7.42 20.84
N GLY A 196 5.05 7.17 19.69
CA GLY A 196 5.14 5.84 19.11
C GLY A 196 3.95 5.52 18.19
N PHE A 197 3.97 4.34 17.61
CA PHE A 197 2.92 3.78 16.76
C PHE A 197 3.04 2.25 16.81
N GLU A 198 1.93 1.56 16.59
CA GLU A 198 1.92 0.11 16.54
C GLU A 198 2.51 -0.39 15.21
N PHE A 199 3.02 -1.63 15.19
CA PHE A 199 3.67 -2.18 13.99
C PHE A 199 2.76 -2.16 12.76
N TYR A 200 1.45 -2.43 12.92
CA TYR A 200 0.48 -2.39 11.81
C TYR A 200 0.16 -0.97 11.31
N GLN A 201 0.55 0.04 12.05
CA GLN A 201 0.47 1.46 11.67
C GLN A 201 1.76 1.98 11.01
N ALA A 202 2.81 1.16 10.93
CA ALA A 202 4.08 1.56 10.33
C ALA A 202 3.92 1.97 8.86
N GLN A 203 4.83 2.80 8.40
CA GLN A 203 5.00 3.10 6.99
C GLN A 203 5.79 1.98 6.33
N TYR A 204 5.12 1.20 5.48
CA TYR A 204 5.69 0.00 4.88
C TYR A 204 6.19 0.21 3.46
N LEU A 205 7.33 -0.45 3.14
CA LEU A 205 7.79 -0.69 1.78
C LEU A 205 7.92 -2.20 1.52
N GLY A 206 7.69 -2.58 0.29
CA GLY A 206 7.78 -3.95 -0.21
C GLY A 206 6.54 -4.36 -0.98
N ASN A 207 6.72 -5.35 -1.87
CA ASN A 207 5.68 -5.83 -2.76
C ASN A 207 5.38 -4.86 -3.91
N GLU A 208 4.37 -5.24 -4.62
CA GLU A 208 3.82 -4.61 -5.80
C GLU A 208 3.34 -3.19 -5.58
N GLU A 209 2.95 -2.85 -4.36
CA GLU A 209 2.39 -1.54 -4.05
C GLU A 209 3.41 -0.41 -4.21
N ASN A 210 4.68 -0.63 -3.83
CA ASN A 210 5.66 0.46 -3.81
C ASN A 210 7.13 0.04 -4.02
N LEU A 211 7.48 -1.25 -3.88
CA LEU A 211 8.87 -1.72 -4.06
C LEU A 211 8.88 -3.17 -4.54
N ARG A 212 8.79 -3.37 -5.85
CA ARG A 212 8.77 -4.69 -6.49
C ARG A 212 10.10 -5.43 -6.33
N GLY A 213 10.06 -6.77 -6.31
CA GLY A 213 11.23 -7.61 -6.03
C GLY A 213 11.43 -7.90 -4.54
N PHE A 214 10.70 -7.23 -3.65
CA PHE A 214 10.69 -7.49 -2.22
C PHE A 214 9.35 -8.06 -1.76
N ARG A 215 9.36 -8.80 -0.67
CA ARG A 215 8.13 -9.34 -0.06
C ARG A 215 7.27 -8.22 0.51
N ARG A 216 5.98 -8.48 0.61
CA ARG A 216 5.02 -7.54 1.21
C ARG A 216 5.46 -7.14 2.61
N ASN A 217 5.40 -5.82 2.90
CA ASN A 217 5.77 -5.23 4.18
C ASN A 217 7.23 -5.56 4.60
N ARG A 218 8.15 -5.62 3.62
CA ARG A 218 9.55 -5.99 3.90
C ARG A 218 10.26 -5.01 4.81
N PHE A 219 10.00 -3.73 4.67
CA PHE A 219 10.59 -2.68 5.47
C PHE A 219 9.50 -1.86 6.14
N ALA A 220 9.67 -1.62 7.44
CA ALA A 220 8.75 -0.84 8.26
C ALA A 220 9.46 0.36 8.87
N GLY A 221 8.83 1.53 8.88
CA GLY A 221 9.41 2.74 9.46
C GLY A 221 8.38 3.71 10.00
N LYS A 222 8.87 4.79 10.61
CA LYS A 222 8.06 5.96 10.98
C LYS A 222 7.70 6.77 9.74
N SER A 223 8.60 6.79 8.77
CA SER A 223 8.37 7.42 7.46
C SER A 223 8.93 6.57 6.33
N LYS A 224 8.41 6.81 5.13
CA LYS A 224 8.84 6.18 3.88
C LYS A 224 8.90 7.19 2.75
N LEU A 225 9.77 6.92 1.79
CA LEU A 225 9.80 7.57 0.50
C LEU A 225 10.14 6.51 -0.55
N TYR A 226 9.50 6.56 -1.71
CA TYR A 226 9.80 5.67 -2.82
C TYR A 226 9.56 6.33 -4.17
N ASN A 227 10.24 5.80 -5.16
CA ASN A 227 10.02 6.12 -6.56
C ASN A 227 9.88 4.82 -7.36
N GLN A 228 8.87 4.77 -8.20
CA GLN A 228 8.65 3.69 -9.16
C GLN A 228 8.65 4.27 -10.57
N THR A 229 9.56 3.81 -11.39
CA THR A 229 9.65 4.19 -12.81
C THR A 229 9.30 2.98 -13.67
N GLU A 230 8.42 3.17 -14.64
CA GLU A 230 7.95 2.11 -15.51
C GLU A 230 7.89 2.58 -16.96
N LEU A 231 8.51 1.83 -17.84
CA LEU A 231 8.44 2.04 -19.27
C LEU A 231 7.51 0.98 -19.88
N ARG A 232 6.42 1.43 -20.49
CA ARG A 232 5.34 0.58 -21.04
C ARG A 232 5.33 0.68 -22.56
N LEU A 233 5.54 -0.45 -23.23
CA LEU A 233 5.46 -0.56 -24.67
C LEU A 233 4.19 -1.34 -25.04
N LYS A 234 3.29 -0.70 -25.77
CA LYS A 234 2.16 -1.37 -26.43
C LYS A 234 2.69 -2.04 -27.69
N LEU A 235 2.50 -3.34 -27.82
CA LEU A 235 2.96 -4.12 -28.97
C LEU A 235 1.92 -4.17 -30.07
N ALA A 236 0.63 -4.35 -29.69
CA ALA A 236 -0.45 -4.44 -30.66
C ALA A 236 -1.80 -4.10 -30.06
N ASP A 237 -2.68 -3.59 -30.89
CA ASP A 237 -4.12 -3.65 -30.69
C ASP A 237 -4.65 -4.90 -31.42
N PHE A 238 -5.53 -5.64 -30.77
CA PHE A 238 -6.15 -6.84 -31.36
C PHE A 238 -7.68 -6.72 -31.33
N ARG A 239 -8.30 -7.39 -32.31
CA ARG A 239 -9.76 -7.58 -32.35
C ARG A 239 -9.99 -9.07 -32.52
N THR A 240 -10.50 -9.71 -31.48
CA THR A 240 -10.99 -11.10 -31.58
C THR A 240 -12.48 -11.07 -31.90
N TYR A 241 -13.03 -12.24 -32.20
CA TYR A 241 -14.48 -12.41 -32.40
C TYR A 241 -15.28 -11.99 -31.15
N LEU A 242 -14.73 -12.15 -29.94
CA LEU A 242 -15.41 -11.86 -28.69
C LEU A 242 -15.19 -10.42 -28.19
N PHE A 243 -13.99 -9.85 -28.37
CA PHE A 243 -13.67 -8.53 -27.83
C PHE A 243 -12.42 -7.89 -28.46
N PRO A 244 -12.36 -6.57 -28.52
CA PRO A 244 -11.13 -5.85 -28.82
C PRO A 244 -10.23 -5.75 -27.59
N GLY A 245 -8.93 -5.52 -27.78
CA GLY A 245 -8.01 -5.32 -26.69
C GLY A 245 -6.65 -4.78 -27.14
N ALA A 246 -5.74 -4.67 -26.19
CA ALA A 246 -4.35 -4.31 -26.42
C ALA A 246 -3.43 -5.21 -25.61
N ILE A 247 -2.23 -5.45 -26.12
CA ILE A 247 -1.17 -6.23 -25.47
C ILE A 247 0.13 -5.47 -25.53
N GLY A 248 0.97 -5.67 -24.52
CA GLY A 248 2.28 -5.05 -24.47
C GLY A 248 3.19 -5.64 -23.41
N ILE A 249 4.36 -5.04 -23.32
CA ILE A 249 5.40 -5.34 -22.33
C ILE A 249 5.67 -4.11 -21.47
N TYR A 250 6.27 -4.32 -20.32
CA TYR A 250 6.78 -3.25 -19.50
C TYR A 250 8.05 -3.64 -18.77
N THR A 251 8.87 -2.66 -18.48
CA THR A 251 10.04 -2.77 -17.60
C THR A 251 9.92 -1.76 -16.48
N PHE A 252 10.57 -2.02 -15.35
CA PHE A 252 10.49 -1.12 -14.21
C PHE A 252 11.79 -1.09 -13.40
N TYR A 253 11.97 0.03 -12.71
CA TYR A 253 12.94 0.22 -11.64
C TYR A 253 12.28 0.95 -10.48
N ASP A 254 12.34 0.35 -9.30
CA ASP A 254 11.78 0.87 -8.06
C ASP A 254 12.91 1.10 -7.07
N ILE A 255 12.86 2.21 -6.34
CA ILE A 255 13.77 2.52 -5.26
C ILE A 255 12.99 3.10 -4.08
N GLY A 256 13.36 2.74 -2.86
CA GLY A 256 12.69 3.26 -1.70
C GLY A 256 13.50 3.13 -0.43
N ARG A 257 13.09 3.91 0.57
CA ARG A 257 13.68 3.93 1.90
C ARG A 257 12.63 4.16 2.97
N VAL A 258 12.81 3.52 4.11
CA VAL A 258 12.11 3.82 5.36
C VAL A 258 13.08 4.42 6.36
N TRP A 259 12.56 5.24 7.26
CA TRP A 259 13.31 5.81 8.38
C TRP A 259 12.62 5.45 9.69
N VAL A 260 13.42 5.18 10.68
CA VAL A 260 13.05 5.03 12.09
C VAL A 260 13.70 6.15 12.92
N ALA A 261 13.32 6.28 14.18
CA ALA A 261 13.98 7.24 15.06
C ALA A 261 15.49 6.94 15.16
N ASN A 262 16.32 7.98 15.10
CA ASN A 262 17.78 7.88 15.17
C ASN A 262 18.45 7.07 14.04
N ASP A 263 17.80 6.95 12.88
CA ASP A 263 18.38 6.27 11.72
C ASP A 263 19.46 7.15 11.06
N VAL A 264 20.71 6.79 11.27
CA VAL A 264 21.89 7.45 10.67
C VAL A 264 22.29 6.82 9.32
N GLN A 265 21.67 5.73 8.92
CA GLN A 265 22.04 5.00 7.70
C GLN A 265 21.54 5.74 6.45
N LYS A 266 22.34 5.73 5.38
CA LYS A 266 21.98 6.30 4.06
C LYS A 266 21.54 5.25 3.03
N LYS A 267 21.30 4.00 3.45
CA LYS A 267 20.94 2.90 2.56
C LYS A 267 19.51 3.05 2.03
N SER A 268 19.30 2.69 0.78
CA SER A 268 18.00 2.49 0.14
C SER A 268 17.92 1.07 -0.44
N ALA A 269 16.70 0.58 -0.63
CA ALA A 269 16.43 -0.68 -1.30
C ALA A 269 15.95 -0.43 -2.71
N SER A 270 16.39 -1.25 -3.67
CA SER A 270 15.96 -1.14 -5.06
C SER A 270 15.60 -2.50 -5.65
N GLY A 271 14.62 -2.49 -6.55
CA GLY A 271 14.21 -3.65 -7.32
C GLY A 271 13.93 -3.29 -8.76
N TYR A 272 14.14 -4.23 -9.66
CA TYR A 272 13.92 -4.02 -11.09
C TYR A 272 13.30 -5.27 -11.71
N GLY A 273 12.76 -5.10 -12.91
CA GLY A 273 12.17 -6.22 -13.62
C GLY A 273 11.32 -5.80 -14.79
N GLY A 274 10.41 -6.68 -15.18
CA GLY A 274 9.52 -6.42 -16.29
C GLY A 274 8.43 -7.47 -16.38
N GLY A 275 7.58 -7.34 -17.39
CA GLY A 275 6.49 -8.25 -17.58
C GLY A 275 5.68 -7.99 -18.83
N LEU A 276 4.59 -8.73 -18.92
CA LEU A 276 3.59 -8.63 -19.97
C LEU A 276 2.31 -8.03 -19.41
N TRP A 277 1.58 -7.34 -20.26
CA TRP A 277 0.25 -6.87 -19.93
C TRP A 277 -0.72 -7.10 -21.09
N VAL A 278 -1.97 -7.34 -20.75
CA VAL A 278 -3.07 -7.43 -21.71
C VAL A 278 -4.27 -6.65 -21.16
N SER A 279 -4.94 -5.91 -22.01
CA SER A 279 -6.14 -5.17 -21.63
C SER A 279 -7.29 -5.53 -22.56
N PRO A 280 -8.06 -6.57 -22.20
CA PRO A 280 -9.30 -6.90 -22.89
C PRO A 280 -10.32 -5.77 -22.71
N LEU A 281 -11.08 -5.49 -23.76
CA LEU A 281 -12.09 -4.42 -23.81
C LEU A 281 -11.54 -3.02 -23.48
N ARG A 282 -10.25 -2.87 -23.25
CA ARG A 282 -9.62 -1.64 -22.71
C ARG A 282 -10.23 -1.15 -21.39
N ARG A 283 -10.97 -2.03 -20.68
CA ARG A 283 -11.63 -1.76 -19.40
C ARG A 283 -11.01 -2.50 -18.22
N ILE A 284 -10.30 -3.56 -18.50
CA ILE A 284 -9.61 -4.40 -17.52
C ILE A 284 -8.14 -4.46 -17.94
N MET A 285 -7.25 -4.51 -16.99
CA MET A 285 -5.82 -4.73 -17.20
C MET A 285 -5.40 -5.98 -16.45
N LEU A 286 -4.79 -6.91 -17.14
CA LEU A 286 -4.11 -8.07 -16.58
C LEU A 286 -2.62 -7.90 -16.80
N ASN A 287 -1.82 -8.13 -15.80
CA ASN A 287 -0.37 -8.10 -15.93
C ASN A 287 0.29 -9.27 -15.20
N ILE A 288 1.36 -9.78 -15.82
CA ILE A 288 2.27 -10.77 -15.24
C ILE A 288 3.64 -10.13 -15.23
N GLY A 289 4.30 -10.13 -14.09
CA GLY A 289 5.61 -9.52 -13.92
C GLY A 289 6.58 -10.39 -13.14
N TYR A 290 7.85 -10.09 -13.33
CA TYR A 290 8.95 -10.69 -12.60
C TYR A 290 9.84 -9.58 -12.05
N GLY A 291 9.96 -9.52 -10.73
CA GLY A 291 10.75 -8.52 -10.03
C GLY A 291 11.94 -9.16 -9.32
N VAL A 292 13.08 -8.51 -9.43
CA VAL A 292 14.36 -8.94 -8.87
C VAL A 292 14.86 -7.89 -7.90
N SER A 293 15.33 -8.33 -6.75
CA SER A 293 16.04 -7.51 -5.76
C SER A 293 17.28 -8.24 -5.25
N ASN A 294 18.02 -7.62 -4.36
CA ASN A 294 19.13 -8.26 -3.68
C ASN A 294 18.71 -9.38 -2.68
N GLU A 295 17.41 -9.48 -2.37
CA GLU A 295 16.89 -10.47 -1.42
C GLU A 295 16.11 -11.59 -2.08
N ASP A 296 15.27 -11.26 -3.04
CA ASP A 296 14.32 -12.19 -3.64
C ASP A 296 14.12 -11.95 -5.14
N LYS A 297 13.54 -12.96 -5.77
CA LYS A 297 13.06 -12.95 -7.14
C LYS A 297 11.59 -13.38 -7.10
N LEU A 298 10.68 -12.47 -7.46
CA LEU A 298 9.26 -12.66 -7.21
C LEU A 298 8.46 -12.54 -8.50
N PHE A 299 7.62 -13.53 -8.73
CA PHE A 299 6.55 -13.48 -9.74
C PHE A 299 5.36 -12.70 -9.20
N THR A 300 4.72 -11.93 -10.08
CA THR A 300 3.54 -11.15 -9.74
C THR A 300 2.48 -11.32 -10.80
N LEU A 301 1.25 -11.49 -10.36
CA LEU A 301 0.04 -11.46 -11.19
C LEU A 301 -0.86 -10.35 -10.66
N GLY A 302 -1.29 -9.43 -11.51
CA GLY A 302 -2.07 -8.29 -11.08
C GLY A 302 -3.27 -8.00 -11.97
N LEU A 303 -4.31 -7.43 -11.34
CA LEU A 303 -5.44 -6.78 -11.99
C LEU A 303 -5.24 -5.27 -11.88
N GLY A 304 -5.23 -4.57 -13.01
CA GLY A 304 -4.98 -3.13 -13.07
C GLY A 304 -3.50 -2.76 -13.05
N TRP A 305 -3.22 -1.49 -13.37
CA TRP A 305 -1.92 -0.89 -13.09
C TRP A 305 -1.84 -0.48 -11.63
N ARG A 306 -0.72 -0.72 -11.01
CA ARG A 306 -0.47 -0.42 -9.59
C ARG A 306 -0.47 1.07 -9.27
N PHE A 307 -0.30 1.90 -10.30
CA PHE A 307 -0.35 3.37 -10.21
C PHE A 307 -1.79 3.92 -10.28
N ASN A 308 -2.80 3.07 -10.29
CA ASN A 308 -4.20 3.45 -10.46
C ASN A 308 -5.04 3.38 -9.17
N ASN A 309 -4.39 3.26 -8.02
CA ASN A 309 -5.08 3.24 -6.72
C ASN A 309 -5.48 4.62 -6.26
#